data_ab94e822efb8b816d053af421ff6000b
#
_entry.id   ab94e822efb8b816d053af421ff6000b
#
_cell.length_a   1.000
_cell.length_b   1.000
_cell.length_c   1.000
_cell.angle_alpha   90.00
_cell.angle_beta   90.00
_cell.angle_gamma   90.00
#
_symmetry.space_group_name_H-M   'P 1'
#
loop_
_entity.id
_entity.type
_entity.pdbx_description
1 polymer ?
#
loop_
_entity_poly.entity_id
_entity_poly.type
_entity_poly.pdbx_seq_one_letter_code
_entity_poly.pdbx_strand_id
1 'polypeptide(L)'
;MPISGICQPEILSIPKKGSIQLRLRKYDGSFNFAWSWYQDPATVRLIDGKTEPYSMERLEKMYTYLDHHGELYFIEILRDDQWVPVGDVTFWQEDMPIVIGDPTLRGMGLGSMVVRRLIQRGQELGYKQLFVDEIDDCNTGSKRCFAKAGFKPYEKTEKGWKYRLEL
;
A
#
# COMPACT_ATOMS: atom_id res chain seq x y z
N MET A 1 -4.52 -3.20 18.53
CA MET A 1 -5.11 -3.68 17.26
C MET A 1 -5.61 -2.46 16.50
N PRO A 2 -5.09 -2.18 15.32
CA PRO A 2 -5.45 -0.96 14.58
C PRO A 2 -6.92 -0.93 14.16
N ILE A 3 -7.51 -2.08 13.86
CA ILE A 3 -8.95 -2.20 13.63
C ILE A 3 -9.55 -2.81 14.90
N SER A 4 -10.40 -2.04 15.57
CA SER A 4 -10.95 -2.42 16.88
C SER A 4 -11.63 -3.80 16.85
N GLY A 5 -11.22 -4.66 17.77
CA GLY A 5 -11.78 -6.01 17.91
C GLY A 5 -11.33 -7.03 16.87
N ILE A 6 -10.45 -6.62 15.94
CA ILE A 6 -9.98 -7.50 14.85
C ILE A 6 -8.50 -7.79 15.00
N CYS A 7 -8.15 -9.07 14.94
CA CYS A 7 -6.76 -9.51 14.93
C CYS A 7 -6.19 -9.39 13.50
N GLN A 8 -5.10 -8.63 13.36
CA GLN A 8 -4.40 -8.52 12.08
C GLN A 8 -3.69 -9.83 11.75
N PRO A 9 -3.91 -10.41 10.56
CA PRO A 9 -3.19 -11.60 10.13
C PRO A 9 -1.67 -11.36 10.01
N GLU A 10 -0.87 -12.36 10.38
CA GLU A 10 0.58 -12.29 10.19
C GLU A 10 0.96 -12.30 8.71
N ILE A 11 0.25 -13.09 7.91
CA ILE A 11 0.46 -13.22 6.47
C ILE A 11 -0.89 -13.16 5.75
N LEU A 12 -0.96 -12.33 4.70
CA LEU A 12 -2.02 -12.38 3.71
C LEU A 12 -1.41 -12.91 2.41
N SER A 13 -1.79 -14.12 2.03
CA SER A 13 -1.34 -14.73 0.79
C SER A 13 -2.02 -14.07 -0.41
N ILE A 14 -1.26 -13.88 -1.49
CA ILE A 14 -1.77 -13.34 -2.76
C ILE A 14 -1.65 -14.43 -3.81
N PRO A 15 -2.71 -14.72 -4.61
CA PRO A 15 -2.63 -15.70 -5.68
C PRO A 15 -1.50 -15.37 -6.67
N LYS A 16 -0.72 -16.38 -7.04
CA LYS A 16 0.37 -16.25 -7.99
C LYS A 16 -0.14 -15.77 -9.36
N LYS A 17 0.58 -14.85 -9.98
CA LYS A 17 0.28 -14.37 -11.33
C LYS A 17 1.53 -14.51 -12.21
N GLY A 18 1.49 -15.45 -13.17
CA GLY A 18 2.67 -15.76 -13.99
C GLY A 18 3.83 -16.24 -13.11
N SER A 19 4.97 -15.58 -13.23
CA SER A 19 6.15 -15.85 -12.40
C SER A 19 6.18 -15.02 -11.11
N ILE A 20 5.22 -14.11 -10.91
CA ILE A 20 5.18 -13.21 -9.76
C ILE A 20 4.40 -13.85 -8.62
N GLN A 21 5.06 -14.01 -7.48
CA GLN A 21 4.43 -14.48 -6.26
C GLN A 21 4.68 -13.49 -5.13
N LEU A 22 3.57 -12.93 -4.60
CA LEU A 22 3.57 -11.92 -3.56
C LEU A 22 2.89 -12.43 -2.30
N ARG A 23 3.25 -11.83 -1.17
CA ARG A 23 2.48 -11.91 0.08
C ARG A 23 2.54 -10.59 0.82
N LEU A 24 1.64 -10.37 1.74
CA LEU A 24 1.70 -9.27 2.68
C LEU A 24 2.08 -9.83 4.04
N ARG A 25 3.16 -9.30 4.63
CA ARG A 25 3.64 -9.69 5.95
C ARG A 25 3.41 -8.54 6.93
N LYS A 26 2.77 -8.86 8.05
CA LYS A 26 2.50 -7.89 9.10
C LYS A 26 3.77 -7.17 9.55
N TYR A 27 3.66 -5.86 9.73
CA TYR A 27 4.72 -5.04 10.30
C TYR A 27 5.11 -5.53 11.69
N ASP A 28 6.40 -5.67 11.93
CA ASP A 28 6.96 -6.20 13.17
C ASP A 28 7.84 -5.20 13.94
N GLY A 29 7.89 -3.95 13.49
CA GLY A 29 8.75 -2.91 14.06
C GLY A 29 10.09 -2.76 13.36
N SER A 30 10.44 -3.65 12.44
CA SER A 30 11.70 -3.64 11.70
C SER A 30 11.50 -3.10 10.29
N PHE A 31 12.22 -2.04 9.92
CA PHE A 31 12.02 -1.37 8.62
C PHE A 31 13.32 -0.86 7.98
N ASN A 32 14.49 -1.29 8.45
CA ASN A 32 15.77 -0.79 7.92
C ASN A 32 15.92 -0.98 6.42
N PHE A 33 15.40 -2.08 5.88
CA PHE A 33 15.41 -2.35 4.44
C PHE A 33 14.58 -1.35 3.63
N ALA A 34 13.62 -0.68 4.24
CA ALA A 34 12.79 0.33 3.58
C ALA A 34 13.48 1.68 3.43
N TRP A 35 14.56 1.91 4.15
CA TRP A 35 15.31 3.17 4.10
C TRP A 35 15.60 3.61 2.67
N SER A 36 16.14 2.70 1.85
CA SER A 36 16.53 3.01 0.47
C SER A 36 15.35 3.45 -0.41
N TRP A 37 14.14 2.94 -0.15
CA TRP A 37 12.95 3.32 -0.92
C TRP A 37 12.61 4.79 -0.75
N TYR A 38 12.79 5.31 0.46
CA TYR A 38 12.44 6.68 0.85
C TYR A 38 13.60 7.68 0.66
N GLN A 39 14.70 7.21 0.06
CA GLN A 39 15.81 8.06 -0.39
C GLN A 39 15.69 8.40 -1.88
N ASP A 40 14.94 7.61 -2.64
CA ASP A 40 14.74 7.82 -4.07
C ASP A 40 13.78 9.00 -4.32
N PRO A 41 14.23 10.07 -5.00
CA PRO A 41 13.40 11.25 -5.26
C PRO A 41 12.12 10.93 -6.03
N ALA A 42 12.16 9.97 -6.96
CA ALA A 42 10.98 9.56 -7.73
C ALA A 42 9.93 8.91 -6.84
N THR A 43 10.35 8.05 -5.91
CA THR A 43 9.46 7.42 -4.93
C THR A 43 8.84 8.45 -4.01
N VAL A 44 9.65 9.34 -3.44
CA VAL A 44 9.18 10.38 -2.53
C VAL A 44 8.19 11.32 -3.22
N ARG A 45 8.44 11.67 -4.48
CA ARG A 45 7.52 12.50 -5.27
C ARG A 45 6.14 11.85 -5.41
N LEU A 46 6.09 10.55 -5.62
CA LEU A 46 4.82 9.83 -5.73
C LEU A 46 4.05 9.78 -4.39
N ILE A 47 4.77 9.83 -3.27
CA ILE A 47 4.17 9.76 -1.95
C ILE A 47 3.60 11.10 -1.50
N ASP A 48 4.39 12.18 -1.56
CA ASP A 48 4.01 13.47 -1.00
C ASP A 48 4.20 14.68 -1.93
N GLY A 49 4.57 14.44 -3.20
CA GLY A 49 4.81 15.48 -4.19
C GLY A 49 6.12 16.24 -4.02
N LYS A 50 6.93 15.88 -3.05
CA LYS A 50 8.25 16.48 -2.78
C LYS A 50 9.36 15.53 -3.26
N THR A 51 10.61 15.99 -3.19
CA THR A 51 11.77 15.17 -3.59
C THR A 51 12.78 14.99 -2.47
N GLU A 52 12.52 15.57 -1.29
CA GLU A 52 13.42 15.45 -0.14
C GLU A 52 13.39 14.04 0.44
N PRO A 53 14.55 13.40 0.62
CA PRO A 53 14.62 12.10 1.24
C PRO A 53 14.06 12.12 2.67
N TYR A 54 13.45 11.03 3.07
CA TYR A 54 12.99 10.88 4.45
C TYR A 54 14.18 10.66 5.38
N SER A 55 14.22 11.37 6.51
CA SER A 55 15.12 11.04 7.61
C SER A 55 14.67 9.72 8.26
N MET A 56 15.58 9.06 8.96
CA MET A 56 15.22 7.85 9.71
C MET A 56 14.13 8.13 10.75
N GLU A 57 14.19 9.28 11.41
CA GLU A 57 13.18 9.72 12.37
C GLU A 57 11.80 9.89 11.70
N ARG A 58 11.76 10.51 10.52
CA ARG A 58 10.51 10.69 9.78
C ARG A 58 9.93 9.36 9.32
N LEU A 59 10.78 8.44 8.89
CA LEU A 59 10.36 7.10 8.47
C LEU A 59 9.78 6.31 9.65
N GLU A 60 10.42 6.37 10.81
CA GLU A 60 9.92 5.74 12.03
C GLU A 60 8.56 6.31 12.44
N LYS A 61 8.42 7.63 12.44
CA LYS A 61 7.14 8.29 12.74
C LYS A 61 6.04 7.88 11.77
N MET A 62 6.35 7.78 10.49
CA MET A 62 5.41 7.34 9.47
C MET A 62 4.91 5.92 9.74
N TYR A 63 5.81 4.97 9.95
CA TYR A 63 5.41 3.59 10.21
C TYR A 63 4.66 3.43 11.53
N THR A 64 5.05 4.17 12.56
CA THR A 64 4.33 4.19 13.85
C THR A 64 2.89 4.70 13.65
N TYR A 65 2.72 5.79 12.90
CA TYR A 65 1.41 6.33 12.58
C TYR A 65 0.55 5.32 11.81
N LEU A 66 1.11 4.72 10.76
CA LEU A 66 0.39 3.76 9.91
C LEU A 66 0.00 2.49 10.67
N ASP A 67 0.89 1.99 11.53
CA ASP A 67 0.63 0.81 12.35
C ASP A 67 -0.49 1.03 13.38
N HIS A 68 -0.68 2.27 13.83
CA HIS A 68 -1.77 2.64 14.73
C HIS A 68 -3.10 2.87 14.01
N HIS A 69 -3.07 3.32 12.76
CA HIS A 69 -4.27 3.69 12.01
C HIS A 69 -4.87 2.55 11.20
N GLY A 70 -4.07 1.58 10.80
CA GLY A 70 -4.54 0.49 9.96
C GLY A 70 -3.70 -0.77 10.12
N GLU A 71 -4.02 -1.76 9.32
CA GLU A 71 -3.21 -2.98 9.21
C GLU A 71 -2.03 -2.69 8.29
N LEU A 72 -0.85 -2.47 8.88
CA LEU A 72 0.38 -2.20 8.15
C LEU A 72 1.08 -3.50 7.76
N TYR A 73 1.39 -3.63 6.47
CA TYR A 73 2.10 -4.78 5.91
C TYR A 73 3.29 -4.34 5.07
N PHE A 74 4.33 -5.17 5.02
CA PHE A 74 5.30 -5.14 3.95
C PHE A 74 4.86 -6.03 2.81
N ILE A 75 5.03 -5.55 1.58
CA ILE A 75 4.81 -6.31 0.35
C ILE A 75 6.08 -7.09 0.09
N GLU A 76 6.00 -8.41 0.08
CA GLU A 76 7.14 -9.29 -0.16
C GLU A 76 6.94 -10.08 -1.45
N ILE A 77 8.02 -10.18 -2.23
CA ILE A 77 8.07 -11.01 -3.44
C ILE A 77 8.96 -12.24 -3.21
N LEU A 78 8.57 -13.38 -3.75
CA LEU A 78 9.39 -14.58 -3.69
C LEU A 78 10.44 -14.56 -4.81
N ARG A 79 11.72 -14.57 -4.42
CA ARG A 79 12.88 -14.62 -5.31
C ARG A 79 13.89 -15.64 -4.77
N ASP A 80 14.32 -16.58 -5.62
CA ASP A 80 15.32 -17.59 -5.22
C ASP A 80 14.98 -18.26 -3.89
N ASP A 81 13.73 -18.69 -3.74
CA ASP A 81 13.18 -19.32 -2.53
C ASP A 81 13.21 -18.45 -1.27
N GLN A 82 13.38 -17.13 -1.41
CA GLN A 82 13.37 -16.19 -0.30
C GLN A 82 12.33 -15.09 -0.52
N TRP A 83 11.66 -14.69 0.57
CA TRP A 83 10.76 -13.56 0.57
C TRP A 83 11.54 -12.26 0.77
N VAL A 84 11.43 -11.35 -0.21
CA VAL A 84 12.15 -10.07 -0.24
C VAL A 84 11.14 -8.93 -0.13
N PRO A 85 11.29 -8.01 0.85
CA PRO A 85 10.43 -6.84 0.93
C PRO A 85 10.70 -5.88 -0.23
N VAL A 86 9.64 -5.43 -0.90
CA VAL A 86 9.72 -4.56 -2.08
C VAL A 86 8.79 -3.35 -1.99
N GLY A 87 8.02 -3.24 -0.92
CA GLY A 87 7.11 -2.12 -0.70
C GLY A 87 6.37 -2.25 0.61
N ASP A 88 5.48 -1.29 0.86
CA ASP A 88 4.59 -1.30 2.00
C ASP A 88 3.17 -0.93 1.60
N VAL A 89 2.20 -1.34 2.41
CA VAL A 89 0.81 -0.97 2.28
C VAL A 89 0.15 -0.97 3.65
N THR A 90 -0.72 -0.01 3.88
CA THR A 90 -1.53 0.03 5.08
C THR A 90 -3.00 -0.03 4.69
N PHE A 91 -3.79 -0.79 5.43
CA PHE A 91 -5.19 -1.02 5.13
C PHE A 91 -6.08 -0.64 6.29
N TRP A 92 -7.01 0.27 6.07
CA TRP A 92 -8.21 0.50 6.88
C TRP A 92 -9.34 0.96 5.96
N GLN A 93 -10.53 1.08 6.48
CA GLN A 93 -11.70 1.33 5.63
C GLN A 93 -11.59 2.62 4.81
N GLU A 94 -11.03 3.66 5.41
CA GLU A 94 -11.01 5.02 4.86
C GLU A 94 -9.82 5.30 3.94
N ASP A 95 -8.79 4.44 3.95
CA ASP A 95 -7.63 4.68 3.11
C ASP A 95 -6.79 3.41 2.89
N MET A 96 -5.95 3.45 1.87
CA MET A 96 -5.09 2.33 1.48
C MET A 96 -3.78 2.85 0.88
N PRO A 97 -2.93 3.53 1.69
CA PRO A 97 -1.62 3.99 1.19
C PRO A 97 -0.76 2.81 0.77
N ILE A 98 -0.25 2.86 -0.45
CA ILE A 98 0.59 1.79 -1.03
C ILE A 98 1.83 2.38 -1.69
N VAL A 99 2.98 1.80 -1.41
CA VAL A 99 4.26 2.18 -1.99
C VAL A 99 4.96 0.93 -2.52
N ILE A 100 5.26 0.91 -3.82
CA ILE A 100 6.19 -0.05 -4.40
C ILE A 100 7.56 0.62 -4.36
N GLY A 101 8.40 0.19 -3.43
CA GLY A 101 9.69 0.83 -3.17
C GLY A 101 10.79 0.45 -4.16
N ASP A 102 10.69 -0.72 -4.77
CA ASP A 102 11.63 -1.16 -5.81
C ASP A 102 11.19 -0.60 -7.18
N PRO A 103 11.91 0.39 -7.74
CA PRO A 103 11.51 1.01 -9.00
C PRO A 103 11.51 0.05 -10.18
N THR A 104 12.29 -1.04 -10.13
CA THR A 104 12.35 -2.04 -11.22
C THR A 104 11.07 -2.87 -11.32
N LEU A 105 10.24 -2.85 -10.28
CA LEU A 105 8.98 -3.61 -10.22
C LEU A 105 7.76 -2.76 -10.57
N ARG A 106 7.92 -1.47 -10.78
CA ARG A 106 6.81 -0.60 -11.18
C ARG A 106 6.33 -0.92 -12.58
N GLY A 107 5.02 -0.76 -12.81
CA GLY A 107 4.42 -1.07 -14.11
C GLY A 107 4.21 -2.56 -14.39
N MET A 108 4.52 -3.45 -13.44
CA MET A 108 4.37 -4.90 -13.57
C MET A 108 3.06 -5.43 -12.97
N GLY A 109 2.21 -4.56 -12.45
CA GLY A 109 0.91 -4.96 -11.91
C GLY A 109 0.92 -5.40 -10.46
N LEU A 110 2.02 -5.20 -9.71
CA LEU A 110 2.10 -5.57 -8.30
C LEU A 110 1.07 -4.84 -7.45
N GLY A 111 0.92 -3.53 -7.66
CA GLY A 111 -0.07 -2.73 -6.96
C GLY A 111 -1.48 -3.27 -7.14
N SER A 112 -1.85 -3.67 -8.35
CA SER A 112 -3.17 -4.26 -8.62
C SER A 112 -3.38 -5.57 -7.87
N MET A 113 -2.37 -6.41 -7.78
CA MET A 113 -2.43 -7.66 -7.02
C MET A 113 -2.68 -7.39 -5.53
N VAL A 114 -1.95 -6.43 -4.98
CA VAL A 114 -2.08 -6.02 -3.57
C VAL A 114 -3.46 -5.43 -3.29
N VAL A 115 -3.91 -4.49 -4.11
CA VAL A 115 -5.22 -3.83 -3.94
C VAL A 115 -6.35 -4.87 -3.97
N ARG A 116 -6.32 -5.81 -4.91
CA ARG A 116 -7.33 -6.88 -4.98
C ARG A 116 -7.35 -7.74 -3.71
N ARG A 117 -6.18 -8.07 -3.17
CA ARG A 117 -6.13 -8.85 -1.92
C ARG A 117 -6.71 -8.06 -0.75
N LEU A 118 -6.46 -6.75 -0.69
CA LEU A 118 -7.01 -5.92 0.38
C LEU A 118 -8.51 -5.65 0.22
N ILE A 119 -9.03 -5.60 -1.01
CA ILE A 119 -10.48 -5.61 -1.26
C ILE A 119 -11.10 -6.88 -0.65
N GLN A 120 -10.49 -8.02 -0.88
CA GLN A 120 -10.93 -9.28 -0.27
C GLN A 120 -10.87 -9.20 1.26
N ARG A 121 -9.82 -8.60 1.82
CA ARG A 121 -9.71 -8.36 3.26
C ARG A 121 -10.87 -7.51 3.78
N GLY A 122 -11.23 -6.46 3.07
CA GLY A 122 -12.40 -5.63 3.40
C GLY A 122 -13.71 -6.43 3.43
N GLN A 123 -13.88 -7.33 2.45
CA GLN A 123 -15.04 -8.24 2.41
C GLN A 123 -15.05 -9.21 3.60
N GLU A 124 -13.88 -9.78 3.93
CA GLU A 124 -13.71 -10.64 5.11
C GLU A 124 -14.08 -9.92 6.41
N LEU A 125 -13.81 -8.63 6.50
CA LEU A 125 -14.15 -7.79 7.64
C LEU A 125 -15.62 -7.31 7.64
N GLY A 126 -16.37 -7.60 6.58
CA GLY A 126 -17.78 -7.23 6.46
C GLY A 126 -18.02 -5.79 6.05
N TYR A 127 -17.01 -5.08 5.56
CA TYR A 127 -17.17 -3.72 5.04
C TYR A 127 -18.05 -3.72 3.79
N LYS A 128 -18.85 -2.67 3.64
CA LYS A 128 -19.72 -2.46 2.47
C LYS A 128 -19.10 -1.51 1.46
N GLN A 129 -18.14 -0.73 1.89
CA GLN A 129 -17.43 0.24 1.08
C GLN A 129 -15.97 0.31 1.53
N LEU A 130 -15.09 0.64 0.59
CA LEU A 130 -13.70 1.02 0.86
C LEU A 130 -13.42 2.38 0.23
N PHE A 131 -12.49 3.11 0.83
CA PHE A 131 -12.14 4.45 0.39
C PHE A 131 -10.63 4.57 0.21
N VAL A 132 -10.25 5.53 -0.64
CA VAL A 132 -8.88 6.05 -0.76
C VAL A 132 -8.97 7.55 -0.55
N ASP A 133 -8.24 8.06 0.42
CA ASP A 133 -8.39 9.44 0.89
C ASP A 133 -8.02 10.48 -0.17
N GLU A 134 -6.87 10.31 -0.83
CA GLU A 134 -6.48 11.19 -1.92
C GLU A 134 -5.53 10.46 -2.87
N ILE A 135 -5.83 10.51 -4.16
CA ILE A 135 -4.85 10.17 -5.19
C ILE A 135 -4.55 11.46 -5.97
N ASP A 136 -3.28 11.88 -5.91
CA ASP A 136 -2.79 13.03 -6.64
C ASP A 136 -2.98 12.83 -8.15
N ASP A 137 -3.45 13.87 -8.84
CA ASP A 137 -3.67 13.81 -10.30
C ASP A 137 -2.41 13.46 -11.08
N CYS A 138 -1.23 13.77 -10.54
CA CYS A 138 0.05 13.40 -11.14
C CYS A 138 0.41 11.94 -10.94
N ASN A 139 -0.20 11.25 -9.99
CA ASN A 139 0.08 9.84 -9.72
C ASN A 139 -0.76 8.92 -10.62
N THR A 140 -0.39 8.87 -11.89
CA THR A 140 -1.10 8.08 -12.90
C THR A 140 -1.08 6.57 -12.63
N GLY A 141 -0.01 6.08 -12.01
CA GLY A 141 0.11 4.66 -11.62
C GLY A 141 -0.94 4.26 -10.60
N SER A 142 -1.10 5.02 -9.52
CA SER A 142 -2.13 4.78 -8.51
C SER A 142 -3.53 4.95 -9.09
N LYS A 143 -3.77 5.98 -9.88
CA LYS A 143 -5.07 6.20 -10.54
C LYS A 143 -5.49 4.98 -11.36
N ARG A 144 -4.60 4.44 -12.18
CA ARG A 144 -4.87 3.24 -12.98
C ARG A 144 -5.12 2.02 -12.10
N CYS A 145 -4.28 1.83 -11.09
CA CYS A 145 -4.34 0.69 -10.19
C CYS A 145 -5.71 0.61 -9.49
N PHE A 146 -6.14 1.70 -8.87
CA PHE A 146 -7.41 1.74 -8.16
C PHE A 146 -8.61 1.73 -9.10
N ALA A 147 -8.55 2.45 -10.23
CA ALA A 147 -9.62 2.43 -11.23
C ALA A 147 -9.83 1.02 -11.81
N LYS A 148 -8.75 0.31 -12.10
CA LYS A 148 -8.81 -1.07 -12.59
C LYS A 148 -9.42 -2.02 -11.57
N ALA A 149 -9.25 -1.75 -10.28
CA ALA A 149 -9.85 -2.51 -9.20
C ALA A 149 -11.34 -2.17 -8.95
N GLY A 150 -11.86 -1.13 -9.63
CA GLY A 150 -13.25 -0.73 -9.53
C GLY A 150 -13.52 0.51 -8.68
N PHE A 151 -12.49 1.11 -8.09
CA PHE A 151 -12.63 2.36 -7.36
C PHE A 151 -13.00 3.51 -8.31
N LYS A 152 -13.88 4.40 -7.86
CA LYS A 152 -14.33 5.56 -8.63
C LYS A 152 -14.10 6.86 -7.85
N PRO A 153 -13.67 7.94 -8.54
CA PRO A 153 -13.56 9.24 -7.89
C PRO A 153 -14.95 9.74 -7.49
N TYR A 154 -15.05 10.36 -6.30
CA TYR A 154 -16.32 10.86 -5.82
C TYR A 154 -16.25 12.27 -5.22
N GLU A 155 -15.08 12.71 -4.78
CA GLU A 155 -14.90 14.03 -4.19
C GLU A 155 -13.56 14.61 -4.62
N LYS A 156 -13.57 15.84 -5.14
CA LYS A 156 -12.35 16.54 -5.54
C LYS A 156 -11.62 17.07 -4.33
N THR A 157 -10.28 16.94 -4.34
CA THR A 157 -9.38 17.45 -3.30
C THR A 157 -8.46 18.52 -3.90
N GLU A 158 -7.59 19.10 -3.07
CA GLU A 158 -6.63 20.11 -3.53
C GLU A 158 -5.71 19.58 -4.63
N LYS A 159 -5.22 18.32 -4.48
CA LYS A 159 -4.23 17.73 -5.40
C LYS A 159 -4.80 16.70 -6.36
N GLY A 160 -6.00 16.22 -6.11
CA GLY A 160 -6.58 15.15 -6.91
C GLY A 160 -8.00 14.81 -6.50
N TRP A 161 -8.26 13.56 -6.20
CA TRP A 161 -9.59 13.05 -5.88
C TRP A 161 -9.57 11.99 -4.79
N LYS A 162 -10.65 11.93 -4.02
CA LYS A 162 -10.98 10.78 -3.18
C LYS A 162 -11.69 9.73 -4.03
N TYR A 163 -11.41 8.48 -3.75
CA TYR A 163 -11.98 7.33 -4.47
C TYR A 163 -12.75 6.43 -3.50
N ARG A 164 -13.73 5.72 -4.02
CA ARG A 164 -14.48 4.72 -3.26
C ARG A 164 -14.83 3.51 -4.10
N LEU A 165 -15.06 2.40 -3.42
CA LEU A 165 -15.48 1.13 -3.99
C LEU A 165 -16.65 0.58 -3.17
N GLU A 166 -17.73 0.21 -3.84
CA GLU A 166 -18.81 -0.58 -3.24
C GLU A 166 -18.42 -2.07 -3.26
N LEU A 167 -18.58 -2.76 -2.14
CA LEU A 167 -18.26 -4.19 -2.00
C LEU A 167 -19.47 -5.09 -2.16
#